data_382bb8a5072d33e04f38ed0c71298c2d
#
_entry.id   382bb8a5072d33e04f38ed0c71298c2d
#
_cell.length_a   1.000
_cell.length_b   1.000
_cell.length_c   1.000
_cell.angle_alpha   90.00
_cell.angle_beta   90.00
_cell.angle_gamma   90.00
#
_symmetry.space_group_name_H-M   'P 1'
#
loop_
_entity.id
_entity.type
_entity.pdbx_description
1 polymer ?
#
loop_
_entity_poly.entity_id
_entity_poly.type
_entity_poly.pdbx_seq_one_letter_code
_entity_poly.pdbx_strand_id
1 'polypeptide(L)'
;MANSADIKVEAPARPGFVGTFLDNVRASGRTPRKALIGFILAWIAFFYILYVMPTPEGMSRSGQATLAVMVWATIMWVTEAIPVGISGLLIPMLLVMTGGVEPFPKAANGFTTPVVFLCLAAFLFAAVMQAAGLDRRIALSLLRKAKVKTVNGVIWAMFGVNLVLSFIIPAANARAATLLPVVNGITDMFGDTPEERAGKKAIVIQTLVYGSMISGMAIMTAH
;
A
#
# COMPACT_ATOMS: atom_id res chain seq x y z
N MET A 1 -36.63 42.46 -10.27
CA MET A 1 -36.90 41.10 -10.76
C MET A 1 -35.64 40.64 -11.48
N ALA A 2 -34.76 39.94 -10.77
CA ALA A 2 -33.51 39.39 -11.30
C ALA A 2 -33.74 37.94 -11.66
N ASN A 3 -33.49 37.67 -12.92
CA ASN A 3 -33.67 36.39 -13.58
C ASN A 3 -32.67 35.36 -13.00
N SER A 4 -33.16 34.37 -12.28
CA SER A 4 -32.36 33.23 -11.84
C SER A 4 -32.07 32.32 -13.05
N ALA A 5 -30.95 32.58 -13.73
CA ALA A 5 -30.46 31.65 -14.74
C ALA A 5 -30.10 30.34 -14.04
N ASP A 6 -30.85 29.30 -14.33
CA ASP A 6 -30.57 27.92 -13.93
C ASP A 6 -29.15 27.50 -14.41
N ILE A 7 -28.19 27.56 -13.51
CA ILE A 7 -26.91 26.97 -13.75
C ILE A 7 -27.10 25.43 -13.67
N LYS A 8 -27.37 24.83 -14.82
CA LYS A 8 -27.25 23.38 -14.95
C LYS A 8 -25.79 23.00 -14.75
N VAL A 9 -25.46 22.61 -13.53
CA VAL A 9 -24.21 21.89 -13.26
C VAL A 9 -24.36 20.51 -13.89
N GLU A 10 -23.93 20.37 -15.15
CA GLU A 10 -23.75 19.05 -15.75
C GLU A 10 -22.73 18.31 -14.89
N ALA A 11 -23.20 17.28 -14.18
CA ALA A 11 -22.30 16.37 -13.49
C ALA A 11 -21.34 15.75 -14.52
N PRO A 12 -20.02 15.79 -14.31
CA PRO A 12 -19.07 15.22 -15.25
C PRO A 12 -19.44 13.77 -15.51
N ALA A 13 -19.55 13.39 -16.80
CA ALA A 13 -19.85 12.04 -17.21
C ALA A 13 -18.89 11.08 -16.49
N ARG A 14 -19.44 10.09 -15.78
CA ARG A 14 -18.62 9.10 -15.06
C ARG A 14 -17.74 8.40 -16.10
N PRO A 15 -16.41 8.45 -15.97
CA PRO A 15 -15.54 7.77 -16.90
C PRO A 15 -15.89 6.27 -16.90
N GLY A 16 -15.98 5.67 -18.09
CA GLY A 16 -16.21 4.23 -18.21
C GLY A 16 -15.11 3.45 -17.49
N PHE A 17 -15.31 2.13 -17.25
CA PHE A 17 -14.37 1.26 -16.51
C PHE A 17 -12.91 1.46 -16.93
N VAL A 18 -12.63 1.57 -18.22
CA VAL A 18 -11.28 1.81 -18.77
C VAL A 18 -10.76 3.21 -18.38
N GLY A 19 -11.62 4.24 -18.43
CA GLY A 19 -11.24 5.59 -18.01
C GLY A 19 -10.89 5.65 -16.53
N THR A 20 -11.74 5.09 -15.68
CA THR A 20 -11.49 4.99 -14.22
C THR A 20 -10.20 4.20 -13.92
N PHE A 21 -9.94 3.13 -14.65
CA PHE A 21 -8.72 2.34 -14.51
C PHE A 21 -7.47 3.16 -14.88
N LEU A 22 -7.51 3.86 -16.02
CA LEU A 22 -6.38 4.70 -16.47
C LEU A 22 -6.15 5.90 -15.53
N ASP A 23 -7.20 6.48 -14.99
CA ASP A 23 -7.10 7.57 -14.03
C ASP A 23 -6.51 7.10 -12.70
N ASN A 24 -6.87 5.92 -12.23
CA ASN A 24 -6.28 5.30 -11.05
C ASN A 24 -4.79 4.95 -11.26
N VAL A 25 -4.41 4.47 -12.45
CA VAL A 25 -3.01 4.20 -12.82
C VAL A 25 -2.20 5.51 -12.85
N ARG A 26 -2.77 6.59 -13.40
CA ARG A 26 -2.14 7.92 -13.41
C ARG A 26 -2.03 8.54 -12.03
N ALA A 27 -3.08 8.45 -11.22
CA ALA A 27 -3.11 8.96 -9.85
C ALA A 27 -2.09 8.26 -8.93
N SER A 28 -1.75 7.01 -9.23
CA SER A 28 -0.71 6.24 -8.52
C SER A 28 0.74 6.63 -8.89
N GLY A 29 0.94 7.66 -9.72
CA GLY A 29 2.27 8.06 -10.20
C GLY A 29 2.93 7.05 -11.14
N ARG A 30 2.18 6.05 -11.59
CA ARG A 30 2.65 4.97 -12.48
C ARG A 30 2.78 5.48 -13.90
N THR A 31 3.93 5.24 -14.51
CA THR A 31 4.07 5.48 -15.94
C THR A 31 3.37 4.34 -16.69
N PRO A 32 2.37 4.62 -17.53
CA PRO A 32 1.59 3.57 -18.21
C PRO A 32 2.48 2.64 -19.06
N ARG A 33 3.61 3.15 -19.56
CA ARG A 33 4.59 2.34 -20.30
C ARG A 33 5.25 1.27 -19.43
N LYS A 34 5.63 1.57 -18.18
CA LYS A 34 6.23 0.59 -17.26
C LYS A 34 5.24 -0.50 -16.89
N ALA A 35 4.00 -0.14 -16.61
CA ALA A 35 2.94 -1.09 -16.30
C ALA A 35 2.66 -2.03 -17.49
N LEU A 36 2.59 -1.49 -18.71
CA LEU A 36 2.37 -2.29 -19.92
C LEU A 36 3.54 -3.24 -20.20
N ILE A 37 4.77 -2.74 -20.13
CA ILE A 37 5.98 -3.58 -20.31
C ILE A 37 6.01 -4.69 -19.25
N GLY A 38 5.74 -4.37 -17.99
CA GLY A 38 5.69 -5.34 -16.91
C GLY A 38 4.62 -6.40 -17.12
N PHE A 39 3.43 -5.99 -17.57
CA PHE A 39 2.35 -6.92 -17.90
C PHE A 39 2.75 -7.90 -19.00
N ILE A 40 3.29 -7.41 -20.11
CA ILE A 40 3.74 -8.26 -21.22
C ILE A 40 4.88 -9.18 -20.78
N LEU A 41 5.88 -8.64 -20.05
CA LEU A 41 7.02 -9.42 -19.57
C LEU A 41 6.59 -10.54 -18.62
N ALA A 42 5.64 -10.28 -17.73
CA ALA A 42 5.13 -11.29 -16.81
C ALA A 42 4.50 -12.48 -17.53
N TRP A 43 3.67 -12.22 -18.55
CA TRP A 43 3.06 -13.28 -19.35
C TRP A 43 4.07 -14.02 -20.22
N ILE A 44 5.05 -13.33 -20.82
CA ILE A 44 6.14 -13.96 -21.56
C ILE A 44 6.94 -14.91 -20.65
N ALA A 45 7.35 -14.43 -19.48
CA ALA A 45 8.08 -15.24 -18.51
C ALA A 45 7.26 -16.43 -18.03
N PHE A 46 5.97 -16.26 -17.77
CA PHE A 46 5.05 -17.33 -17.37
C PHE A 46 4.97 -18.43 -18.43
N PHE A 47 4.68 -18.08 -19.68
CA PHE A 47 4.56 -19.08 -20.75
C PHE A 47 5.92 -19.72 -21.09
N TYR A 48 7.01 -18.96 -21.01
CA TYR A 48 8.34 -19.50 -21.21
C TYR A 48 8.67 -20.58 -20.17
N ILE A 49 8.46 -20.31 -18.89
CA ILE A 49 8.75 -21.29 -17.82
C ILE A 49 7.82 -22.51 -17.93
N LEU A 50 6.54 -22.30 -18.28
CA LEU A 50 5.55 -23.37 -18.30
C LEU A 50 5.71 -24.33 -19.49
N TYR A 51 6.05 -23.80 -20.67
CA TYR A 51 6.02 -24.56 -21.92
C TYR A 51 7.38 -24.74 -22.62
N VAL A 52 8.31 -23.81 -22.47
CA VAL A 52 9.57 -23.79 -23.21
C VAL A 52 10.73 -24.32 -22.35
N MET A 53 10.77 -23.96 -21.08
CA MET A 53 11.85 -24.37 -20.19
C MET A 53 11.76 -25.89 -19.91
N PRO A 54 12.83 -26.66 -20.17
CA PRO A 54 12.86 -28.08 -19.77
C PRO A 54 12.74 -28.15 -18.24
N THR A 55 11.99 -29.17 -17.75
CA THR A 55 11.83 -29.36 -16.30
C THR A 55 13.19 -29.70 -15.69
N PRO A 56 13.74 -28.91 -14.76
CA PRO A 56 15.02 -29.17 -14.14
C PRO A 56 15.04 -30.51 -13.39
N GLU A 57 16.20 -31.15 -13.34
CA GLU A 57 16.37 -32.40 -12.57
C GLU A 57 15.99 -32.20 -11.11
N GLY A 58 15.13 -33.08 -10.58
CA GLY A 58 14.60 -32.98 -9.22
C GLY A 58 13.35 -32.08 -9.02
N MET A 59 12.87 -31.44 -10.08
CA MET A 59 11.64 -30.65 -10.03
C MET A 59 10.46 -31.40 -10.66
N SER A 60 9.32 -31.44 -9.97
CA SER A 60 8.09 -31.98 -10.54
C SER A 60 7.44 -31.00 -11.53
N ARG A 61 6.60 -31.49 -12.43
CA ARG A 61 5.84 -30.65 -13.37
C ARG A 61 4.95 -29.64 -12.63
N SER A 62 4.34 -30.03 -11.50
CA SER A 62 3.57 -29.12 -10.64
C SER A 62 4.45 -28.07 -9.96
N GLY A 63 5.68 -28.43 -9.60
CA GLY A 63 6.68 -27.47 -9.09
C GLY A 63 7.06 -26.42 -10.12
N GLN A 64 7.26 -26.84 -11.39
CA GLN A 64 7.54 -25.92 -12.50
C GLN A 64 6.35 -24.98 -12.77
N ALA A 65 5.13 -25.48 -12.73
CA ALA A 65 3.92 -24.68 -12.88
C ALA A 65 3.79 -23.66 -11.73
N THR A 66 4.06 -24.08 -10.51
CA THR A 66 4.08 -23.18 -9.35
C THR A 66 5.15 -22.09 -9.48
N LEU A 67 6.35 -22.44 -9.96
CA LEU A 67 7.43 -21.49 -10.24
C LEU A 67 7.00 -20.46 -11.30
N ALA A 68 6.32 -20.90 -12.37
CA ALA A 68 5.82 -19.99 -13.40
C ALA A 68 4.84 -18.95 -12.82
N VAL A 69 3.90 -19.37 -11.98
CA VAL A 69 2.95 -18.48 -11.30
C VAL A 69 3.68 -17.54 -10.32
N MET A 70 4.67 -18.02 -9.58
CA MET A 70 5.45 -17.21 -8.65
C MET A 70 6.24 -16.12 -9.38
N VAL A 71 6.91 -16.44 -10.48
CA VAL A 71 7.65 -15.46 -11.28
C VAL A 71 6.68 -14.44 -11.90
N TRP A 72 5.54 -14.89 -12.42
CA TRP A 72 4.50 -14.02 -12.92
C TRP A 72 4.02 -13.04 -11.86
N ALA A 73 3.67 -13.51 -10.67
CA ALA A 73 3.21 -12.68 -9.57
C ALA A 73 4.28 -11.66 -9.14
N THR A 74 5.53 -12.09 -9.04
CA THR A 74 6.65 -11.21 -8.68
C THR A 74 6.83 -10.08 -9.68
N ILE A 75 6.82 -10.37 -10.98
CA ILE A 75 6.94 -9.34 -12.02
C ILE A 75 5.73 -8.38 -11.96
N MET A 76 4.51 -8.90 -11.80
CA MET A 76 3.30 -8.08 -11.67
C MET A 76 3.37 -7.13 -10.47
N TRP A 77 3.90 -7.58 -9.33
CA TRP A 77 4.00 -6.77 -8.11
C TRP A 77 5.13 -5.74 -8.20
N VAL A 78 6.31 -6.12 -8.72
CA VAL A 78 7.45 -5.20 -8.87
C VAL A 78 7.16 -4.10 -9.89
N THR A 79 6.48 -4.44 -10.97
CA THR A 79 6.12 -3.47 -12.02
C THR A 79 4.81 -2.75 -11.72
N GLU A 80 4.08 -3.19 -10.71
CA GLU A 80 2.74 -2.71 -10.37
C GLU A 80 1.81 -2.68 -11.59
N ALA A 81 1.95 -3.65 -12.49
CA ALA A 81 1.24 -3.69 -13.77
C ALA A 81 -0.28 -3.72 -13.61
N ILE A 82 -0.76 -4.42 -12.59
CA ILE A 82 -2.17 -4.45 -12.17
C ILE A 82 -2.25 -4.26 -10.65
N PRO A 83 -3.40 -3.83 -10.11
CA PRO A 83 -3.59 -3.73 -8.66
C PRO A 83 -3.25 -5.04 -7.94
N VAL A 84 -2.48 -4.94 -6.84
CA VAL A 84 -1.97 -6.11 -6.08
C VAL A 84 -3.09 -7.05 -5.63
N GLY A 85 -4.27 -6.51 -5.27
CA GLY A 85 -5.42 -7.33 -4.88
C GLY A 85 -5.93 -8.21 -6.02
N ILE A 86 -5.97 -7.67 -7.26
CA ILE A 86 -6.42 -8.43 -8.43
C ILE A 86 -5.40 -9.52 -8.78
N SER A 87 -4.10 -9.18 -8.83
CA SER A 87 -3.06 -10.19 -9.08
C SER A 87 -3.03 -11.26 -8.00
N GLY A 88 -3.24 -10.89 -6.73
CA GLY A 88 -3.34 -11.84 -5.63
C GLY A 88 -4.48 -12.85 -5.80
N LEU A 89 -5.67 -12.40 -6.23
CA LEU A 89 -6.81 -13.28 -6.50
C LEU A 89 -6.61 -14.19 -7.73
N LEU A 90 -5.81 -13.77 -8.70
CA LEU A 90 -5.48 -14.57 -9.88
C LEU A 90 -4.52 -15.72 -9.57
N ILE A 91 -3.68 -15.62 -8.54
CA ILE A 91 -2.69 -16.64 -8.19
C ILE A 91 -3.33 -18.04 -7.99
N PRO A 92 -4.33 -18.25 -7.11
CA PRO A 92 -4.93 -19.56 -6.93
C PRO A 92 -5.61 -20.08 -8.19
N MET A 93 -6.21 -19.19 -8.99
CA MET A 93 -6.79 -19.58 -10.28
C MET A 93 -5.72 -20.09 -11.25
N LEU A 94 -4.62 -19.38 -11.40
CA LEU A 94 -3.50 -19.78 -12.25
C LEU A 94 -2.85 -21.09 -11.76
N LEU A 95 -2.69 -21.26 -10.44
CA LEU A 95 -2.14 -22.49 -9.87
C LEU A 95 -2.97 -23.73 -10.23
N VAL A 96 -4.29 -23.63 -10.18
CA VAL A 96 -5.19 -24.72 -10.56
C VAL A 96 -5.18 -24.95 -12.06
N MET A 97 -5.29 -23.87 -12.86
CA MET A 97 -5.29 -23.97 -14.32
C MET A 97 -4.02 -24.57 -14.90
N THR A 98 -2.88 -24.39 -14.24
CA THR A 98 -1.57 -24.94 -14.67
C THR A 98 -1.24 -26.28 -14.04
N GLY A 99 -2.09 -26.81 -13.15
CA GLY A 99 -1.80 -28.04 -12.40
C GLY A 99 -0.68 -27.86 -11.37
N GLY A 100 -0.38 -26.63 -10.97
CA GLY A 100 0.62 -26.35 -9.93
C GLY A 100 0.17 -26.81 -8.56
N VAL A 101 -1.07 -26.50 -8.19
CA VAL A 101 -1.69 -26.92 -6.92
C VAL A 101 -3.15 -27.27 -7.18
N GLU A 102 -3.52 -28.50 -6.91
CA GLU A 102 -4.90 -28.99 -6.98
C GLU A 102 -5.33 -29.65 -5.66
N PRO A 103 -6.60 -29.65 -5.30
CA PRO A 103 -7.76 -28.92 -5.89
C PRO A 103 -7.79 -27.43 -5.50
N PHE A 104 -8.72 -26.65 -6.07
CA PHE A 104 -8.87 -25.21 -5.82
C PHE A 104 -8.91 -24.82 -4.33
N PRO A 105 -9.61 -25.54 -3.44
CA PRO A 105 -9.57 -25.23 -2.00
C PRO A 105 -8.15 -25.26 -1.42
N LYS A 106 -7.27 -26.12 -1.92
CA LYS A 106 -5.86 -26.19 -1.50
C LYS A 106 -5.07 -24.99 -2.03
N ALA A 107 -5.26 -24.61 -3.29
CA ALA A 107 -4.63 -23.42 -3.88
C ALA A 107 -5.08 -22.13 -3.19
N ALA A 108 -6.35 -22.06 -2.78
CA ALA A 108 -6.94 -20.91 -2.09
C ALA A 108 -6.77 -20.92 -0.57
N ASN A 109 -6.15 -21.94 0.02
CA ASN A 109 -6.03 -22.11 1.47
C ASN A 109 -5.36 -20.92 2.16
N GLY A 110 -4.44 -20.23 1.48
CA GLY A 110 -3.83 -19.01 2.00
C GLY A 110 -4.84 -17.91 2.35
N PHE A 111 -5.99 -17.85 1.67
CA PHE A 111 -7.04 -16.84 1.93
C PHE A 111 -8.00 -17.24 3.05
N THR A 112 -8.01 -18.49 3.46
CA THR A 112 -8.93 -19.04 4.49
C THR A 112 -8.28 -19.23 5.86
N THR A 113 -7.01 -18.81 5.99
CA THR A 113 -6.29 -18.92 7.26
C THR A 113 -6.83 -17.92 8.30
N PRO A 114 -6.83 -18.27 9.60
CA PRO A 114 -7.23 -17.34 10.67
C PRO A 114 -6.47 -16.02 10.65
N VAL A 115 -5.22 -16.01 10.17
CA VAL A 115 -4.37 -14.82 10.05
C VAL A 115 -4.98 -13.80 9.08
N VAL A 116 -5.55 -14.25 7.95
CA VAL A 116 -6.19 -13.35 6.98
C VAL A 116 -7.40 -12.66 7.60
N PHE A 117 -8.24 -13.40 8.35
CA PHE A 117 -9.39 -12.83 9.04
C PHE A 117 -8.98 -11.88 10.16
N LEU A 118 -7.90 -12.19 10.88
CA LEU A 118 -7.32 -11.28 11.88
C LEU A 118 -6.86 -9.97 11.23
N CYS A 119 -6.13 -10.05 10.11
CA CYS A 119 -5.70 -8.88 9.36
C CYS A 119 -6.90 -8.07 8.83
N LEU A 120 -7.92 -8.74 8.29
CA LEU A 120 -9.14 -8.09 7.81
C LEU A 120 -9.84 -7.32 8.94
N ALA A 121 -10.01 -7.95 10.10
CA ALA A 121 -10.59 -7.30 11.27
C ALA A 121 -9.75 -6.09 11.73
N ALA A 122 -8.43 -6.22 11.76
CA ALA A 122 -7.52 -5.13 12.10
C ALA A 122 -7.59 -3.96 11.11
N PHE A 123 -7.69 -4.23 9.80
CA PHE A 123 -7.86 -3.18 8.78
C PHE A 123 -9.22 -2.49 8.88
N LEU A 124 -10.30 -3.23 9.14
CA LEU A 124 -11.62 -2.64 9.36
C LEU A 124 -11.62 -1.73 10.60
N PHE A 125 -11.02 -2.19 11.70
CA PHE A 125 -10.87 -1.38 12.91
C PHE A 125 -10.07 -0.11 12.65
N ALA A 126 -8.93 -0.22 11.95
CA ALA A 126 -8.11 0.93 11.56
C ALA A 126 -8.90 1.93 10.69
N ALA A 127 -9.69 1.43 9.73
CA ALA A 127 -10.52 2.28 8.87
C ALA A 127 -11.58 3.05 9.67
N VAL A 128 -12.24 2.42 10.64
CA VAL A 128 -13.20 3.08 11.54
C VAL A 128 -12.51 4.14 12.40
N MET A 129 -11.33 3.84 12.94
CA MET A 129 -10.57 4.81 13.72
C MET A 129 -10.16 6.04 12.91
N GLN A 130 -9.70 5.83 11.66
CA GLN A 130 -9.37 6.92 10.74
C GLN A 130 -10.62 7.75 10.39
N ALA A 131 -11.74 7.12 10.10
CA ALA A 131 -13.00 7.80 9.83
C ALA A 131 -13.49 8.64 11.02
N ALA A 132 -13.27 8.15 12.26
CA ALA A 132 -13.58 8.88 13.49
C ALA A 132 -12.55 9.96 13.85
N GLY A 133 -11.40 10.03 13.16
CA GLY A 133 -10.29 10.94 13.45
C GLY A 133 -9.65 10.72 14.82
N LEU A 134 -9.82 9.51 15.39
CA LEU A 134 -9.30 9.19 16.72
C LEU A 134 -7.78 9.06 16.71
N ASP A 135 -7.22 8.49 15.65
CA ASP A 135 -5.80 8.39 15.37
C ASP A 135 -5.10 9.76 15.40
N ARG A 136 -5.69 10.76 14.71
CA ARG A 136 -5.20 12.14 14.73
C ARG A 136 -5.27 12.76 16.12
N ARG A 137 -6.35 12.51 16.88
CA ARG A 137 -6.50 12.99 18.26
C ARG A 137 -5.45 12.40 19.18
N ILE A 138 -5.16 11.10 19.07
CA ILE A 138 -4.11 10.43 19.83
C ILE A 138 -2.76 11.03 19.50
N ALA A 139 -2.41 11.16 18.21
CA ALA A 139 -1.14 11.74 17.76
C ALA A 139 -0.93 13.15 18.31
N LEU A 140 -1.91 14.04 18.15
CA LEU A 140 -1.84 15.42 18.66
C LEU A 140 -1.76 15.49 20.19
N SER A 141 -2.47 14.61 20.90
CA SER A 141 -2.42 14.54 22.36
C SER A 141 -1.03 14.15 22.86
N LEU A 142 -0.41 13.16 22.22
CA LEU A 142 0.96 12.73 22.55
C LEU A 142 1.99 13.83 22.28
N LEU A 143 1.90 14.49 21.12
CA LEU A 143 2.78 15.62 20.77
C LEU A 143 2.65 16.80 21.74
N ARG A 144 1.43 17.16 22.14
CA ARG A 144 1.21 18.22 23.14
C ARG A 144 1.86 17.87 24.49
N LYS A 145 1.80 16.61 24.93
CA LYS A 145 2.42 16.16 26.17
C LYS A 145 3.95 16.16 26.09
N ALA A 146 4.52 15.92 24.92
CA ALA A 146 5.96 15.89 24.71
C ALA A 146 6.63 17.27 24.83
N LYS A 147 5.88 18.38 24.74
CA LYS A 147 6.37 19.78 24.90
C LYS A 147 7.66 20.08 24.11
N VAL A 148 7.77 19.55 22.88
CA VAL A 148 9.00 19.63 22.09
C VAL A 148 9.23 21.03 21.55
N LYS A 149 10.50 21.47 21.59
CA LYS A 149 10.92 22.82 21.13
C LYS A 149 11.98 22.76 20.02
N THR A 150 12.50 21.56 19.70
CA THR A 150 13.58 21.36 18.75
C THR A 150 13.18 20.36 17.66
N VAL A 151 13.81 20.46 16.49
CA VAL A 151 13.58 19.51 15.37
C VAL A 151 13.81 18.07 15.82
N ASN A 152 14.93 17.80 16.50
CA ASN A 152 15.21 16.46 17.01
C ASN A 152 14.17 16.00 18.04
N GLY A 153 13.69 16.88 18.90
CA GLY A 153 12.62 16.59 19.85
C GLY A 153 11.32 16.20 19.14
N VAL A 154 10.96 16.90 18.04
CA VAL A 154 9.79 16.57 17.21
C VAL A 154 9.95 15.18 16.58
N ILE A 155 11.13 14.89 16.03
CA ILE A 155 11.42 13.58 15.41
C ILE A 155 11.24 12.47 16.45
N TRP A 156 11.85 12.57 17.62
CA TRP A 156 11.70 11.56 18.68
C TRP A 156 10.27 11.42 19.19
N ALA A 157 9.57 12.54 19.36
CA ALA A 157 8.16 12.49 19.75
C ALA A 157 7.30 11.79 18.70
N MET A 158 7.55 12.05 17.41
CA MET A 158 6.85 11.38 16.31
C MET A 158 7.20 9.89 16.21
N PHE A 159 8.42 9.48 16.53
CA PHE A 159 8.75 8.04 16.70
C PHE A 159 7.89 7.41 17.80
N GLY A 160 7.78 8.06 18.95
CA GLY A 160 6.91 7.60 20.04
C GLY A 160 5.44 7.50 19.62
N VAL A 161 4.93 8.49 18.87
CA VAL A 161 3.58 8.47 18.31
C VAL A 161 3.40 7.28 17.33
N ASN A 162 4.35 7.08 16.42
CA ASN A 162 4.34 5.95 15.49
C ASN A 162 4.32 4.61 16.23
N LEU A 163 5.13 4.48 17.28
CA LEU A 163 5.19 3.27 18.09
C LEU A 163 3.84 3.00 18.79
N VAL A 164 3.21 4.01 19.37
CA VAL A 164 1.88 3.85 20.00
C VAL A 164 0.83 3.50 18.96
N LEU A 165 0.82 4.18 17.81
CA LEU A 165 -0.13 3.91 16.74
C LEU A 165 0.08 2.53 16.10
N SER A 166 1.29 1.97 16.15
CA SER A 166 1.56 0.63 15.58
C SER A 166 0.83 -0.51 16.33
N PHE A 167 0.45 -0.31 17.59
CA PHE A 167 -0.41 -1.24 18.30
C PHE A 167 -1.86 -1.23 17.80
N ILE A 168 -2.28 -0.14 17.17
CA ILE A 168 -3.67 0.10 16.79
C ILE A 168 -3.86 -0.04 15.28
N ILE A 169 -2.92 0.51 14.51
CA ILE A 169 -2.96 0.50 13.04
C ILE A 169 -1.88 -0.45 12.52
N PRO A 170 -2.23 -1.65 12.06
CA PRO A 170 -1.24 -2.67 11.68
C PRO A 170 -0.45 -2.31 10.42
N ALA A 171 -1.00 -1.48 9.52
CA ALA A 171 -0.34 -1.14 8.25
C ALA A 171 0.53 0.12 8.36
N ALA A 172 1.82 0.02 8.06
CA ALA A 172 2.77 1.13 8.06
C ALA A 172 2.35 2.29 7.15
N ASN A 173 1.84 1.98 5.94
CA ASN A 173 1.35 2.98 4.99
C ASN A 173 0.13 3.75 5.52
N ALA A 174 -0.78 3.08 6.21
CA ALA A 174 -1.95 3.72 6.82
C ALA A 174 -1.54 4.66 7.95
N ARG A 175 -0.56 4.27 8.79
CA ARG A 175 0.01 5.14 9.82
C ARG A 175 0.67 6.37 9.23
N ALA A 176 1.49 6.19 8.18
CA ALA A 176 2.13 7.31 7.49
C ALA A 176 1.08 8.28 6.91
N ALA A 177 0.04 7.78 6.27
CA ALA A 177 -1.05 8.61 5.74
C ALA A 177 -1.80 9.39 6.84
N THR A 178 -2.05 8.75 7.99
CA THR A 178 -2.68 9.40 9.15
C THR A 178 -1.81 10.52 9.73
N LEU A 179 -0.50 10.31 9.80
CA LEU A 179 0.43 11.26 10.37
C LEU A 179 0.81 12.39 9.40
N LEU A 180 0.62 12.21 8.09
CA LEU A 180 0.98 13.18 7.06
C LEU A 180 0.40 14.60 7.34
N PRO A 181 -0.90 14.78 7.62
CA PRO A 181 -1.42 16.10 7.92
C PRO A 181 -0.87 16.71 9.23
N VAL A 182 -0.52 15.86 10.20
CA VAL A 182 0.11 16.32 11.46
C VAL A 182 1.54 16.80 11.18
N VAL A 183 2.30 16.03 10.41
CA VAL A 183 3.67 16.39 10.02
C VAL A 183 3.68 17.66 9.17
N ASN A 184 2.77 17.79 8.20
CA ASN A 184 2.64 18.99 7.40
C ASN A 184 2.33 20.22 8.28
N GLY A 185 1.36 20.10 9.20
CA GLY A 185 1.05 21.18 10.12
C GLY A 185 2.22 21.61 11.02
N ILE A 186 3.12 20.68 11.37
CA ILE A 186 4.35 21.02 12.10
C ILE A 186 5.35 21.70 11.16
N THR A 187 5.53 21.17 9.96
CA THR A 187 6.50 21.72 8.99
C THR A 187 6.08 23.10 8.46
N ASP A 188 4.80 23.40 8.41
CA ASP A 188 4.28 24.73 8.01
C ASP A 188 4.64 25.83 9.01
N MET A 189 5.02 25.46 10.23
CA MET A 189 5.50 26.42 11.24
C MET A 189 6.96 26.85 11.03
N PHE A 190 7.70 26.17 10.17
CA PHE A 190 9.08 26.53 9.83
C PHE A 190 9.09 27.53 8.66
N GLY A 191 10.06 28.45 8.66
CA GLY A 191 10.30 29.38 7.56
C GLY A 191 10.91 28.70 6.31
N ASP A 192 11.41 29.54 5.40
CA ASP A 192 11.94 29.09 4.10
C ASP A 192 13.45 29.26 3.94
N THR A 193 14.18 29.45 5.04
CA THR A 193 15.64 29.44 5.03
C THR A 193 16.18 28.06 4.62
N PRO A 194 17.40 27.95 4.06
CA PRO A 194 17.97 26.66 3.68
C PRO A 194 18.03 25.64 4.84
N GLU A 195 18.31 26.11 6.05
CA GLU A 195 18.37 25.27 7.27
C GLU A 195 16.98 24.78 7.68
N GLU A 196 15.97 25.64 7.63
CA GLU A 196 14.58 25.30 7.94
C GLU A 196 14.00 24.33 6.91
N ARG A 197 14.33 24.49 5.63
CA ARG A 197 13.97 23.50 4.59
C ARG A 197 14.62 22.14 4.82
N ALA A 198 15.87 22.10 5.29
CA ALA A 198 16.53 20.86 5.66
C ALA A 198 15.83 20.21 6.87
N GLY A 199 15.44 21.01 7.88
CA GLY A 199 14.66 20.56 9.02
C GLY A 199 13.28 19.99 8.62
N LYS A 200 12.55 20.68 7.73
CA LYS A 200 11.27 20.18 7.16
C LYS A 200 11.45 18.80 6.52
N LYS A 201 12.43 18.67 5.63
CA LYS A 201 12.73 17.38 4.96
C LYS A 201 13.11 16.31 5.95
N ALA A 202 13.93 16.63 6.95
CA ALA A 202 14.33 15.68 7.98
C ALA A 202 13.11 15.18 8.77
N ILE A 203 12.22 16.07 9.22
CA ILE A 203 11.01 15.68 9.94
C ILE A 203 10.14 14.75 9.07
N VAL A 204 9.86 15.11 7.81
CA VAL A 204 9.03 14.31 6.91
C VAL A 204 9.62 12.91 6.70
N ILE A 205 10.89 12.84 6.31
CA ILE A 205 11.54 11.56 6.00
C ILE A 205 11.69 10.70 7.26
N GLN A 206 12.20 11.27 8.35
CA GLN A 206 12.45 10.52 9.57
C GLN A 206 11.15 10.03 10.22
N THR A 207 10.08 10.80 10.19
CA THR A 207 8.84 10.45 10.86
C THR A 207 7.92 9.59 10.01
N LEU A 208 7.70 9.93 8.73
CA LEU A 208 6.75 9.20 7.89
C LEU A 208 7.37 7.93 7.29
N VAL A 209 8.63 7.99 6.84
CA VAL A 209 9.27 6.82 6.23
C VAL A 209 9.89 5.93 7.30
N TYR A 210 10.94 6.42 7.96
CA TYR A 210 11.67 5.57 8.92
C TYR A 210 10.86 5.28 10.19
N GLY A 211 10.11 6.25 10.72
CA GLY A 211 9.26 6.07 11.90
C GLY A 211 8.21 5.00 11.70
N SER A 212 7.52 5.00 10.54
CA SER A 212 6.50 3.98 10.23
C SER A 212 7.11 2.61 9.97
N MET A 213 8.28 2.53 9.33
CA MET A 213 8.96 1.26 9.08
C MET A 213 9.52 0.64 10.37
N ILE A 214 10.26 1.41 11.18
CA ILE A 214 10.88 0.92 12.41
C ILE A 214 9.81 0.49 13.42
N SER A 215 8.75 1.28 13.59
CA SER A 215 7.65 0.92 14.49
C SER A 215 6.89 -0.32 14.01
N GLY A 216 6.81 -0.54 12.68
CA GLY A 216 6.25 -1.74 12.08
C GLY A 216 7.09 -2.98 12.39
N MET A 217 8.41 -2.88 12.30
CA MET A 217 9.32 -3.98 12.63
C MET A 217 9.33 -4.33 14.12
N ALA A 218 9.11 -3.36 15.00
CA ALA A 218 9.08 -3.57 16.44
C ALA A 218 7.87 -4.39 16.90
N ILE A 219 6.81 -4.45 16.12
CA ILE A 219 5.56 -5.13 16.48
C ILE A 219 5.17 -6.07 15.33
N MET A 220 5.15 -7.38 15.62
CA MET A 220 4.94 -8.44 14.64
C MET A 220 3.61 -8.32 13.84
N THR A 221 2.61 -7.64 14.39
CA THR A 221 1.30 -7.42 13.75
C THR A 221 1.20 -6.11 12.98
N ALA A 222 2.26 -5.28 12.99
CA ALA A 222 2.23 -3.92 12.47
C ALA A 222 3.02 -3.74 11.15
N HIS A 223 3.30 -4.84 10.47
CA HIS A 223 4.06 -4.85 9.21
C HIS A 223 3.22 -5.39 8.06
#